data_5b682a8c64e62ff79cc0995cff339533
#
_entry.id   5b682a8c64e62ff79cc0995cff339533
#
_cell.length_a   1.000
_cell.length_b   1.000
_cell.length_c   1.000
_cell.angle_alpha   90.00
_cell.angle_beta   90.00
_cell.angle_gamma   90.00
#
_symmetry.space_group_name_H-M   'P 1'
#
loop_
_entity.id
_entity.type
_entity.pdbx_description
1 polymer ?
#
loop_
_entity_poly.entity_id
_entity_poly.type
_entity_poly.pdbx_seq_one_letter_code
_entity_poly.pdbx_strand_id
1 'polypeptide(L)'
;MDDKSSQINSLPATTVYKPSEIIGIFNSILAKQSVNAQVVYLRGVYLASGRQSYNGFFYDTLRDEDRQEEITMYVTHQQRENLKNGNLVNVGGVLGRNVNNRGQIQIVLNVSRIEVVQEQAIDENEIKRMELRQKKSSDGFKNVDSILEQLLFNDQRPRIALLFATSSITMSDFEAGINAAKSAIDFTEYRANFSNAKELIGTLQSLDVSNFHVIALVRGGGARIESLDDVSVLQQIVAMTTPIIGAIGHVEEKIFIKQLVDKCAPTPNGLGQYFSEMVETVSEKKTKSRASLTEQIKKQFKDQLESSQKQNKELQEKLKVLTKAQEESTNPSLTA
;
A
#
# COMPACT_ATOMS: atom_id res chain seq x y z
N MET A 1 -52.28 -21.83 -35.40
CA MET A 1 -50.81 -21.76 -35.27
C MET A 1 -50.50 -20.40 -34.71
N ASP A 2 -50.43 -20.33 -33.37
CA ASP A 2 -50.28 -19.12 -32.63
C ASP A 2 -48.79 -18.78 -32.51
N ASP A 3 -48.43 -17.70 -33.12
CA ASP A 3 -47.09 -17.09 -33.04
C ASP A 3 -46.99 -16.37 -31.68
N LYS A 4 -46.42 -17.05 -30.72
CA LYS A 4 -46.02 -16.42 -29.46
C LYS A 4 -44.64 -15.77 -29.65
N SER A 5 -44.65 -14.55 -30.24
CA SER A 5 -43.50 -13.67 -30.19
C SER A 5 -43.16 -13.39 -28.72
N SER A 6 -41.97 -13.87 -28.31
CA SER A 6 -41.34 -13.59 -27.05
C SER A 6 -41.23 -12.07 -26.85
N GLN A 7 -42.05 -11.51 -25.99
CA GLN A 7 -41.83 -10.15 -25.47
C GLN A 7 -40.51 -10.16 -24.67
N ILE A 8 -39.48 -9.67 -25.30
CA ILE A 8 -38.25 -9.28 -24.63
C ILE A 8 -38.66 -8.15 -23.67
N ASN A 9 -38.66 -8.43 -22.38
CA ASN A 9 -38.90 -7.45 -21.33
C ASN A 9 -37.72 -6.45 -21.32
N SER A 10 -37.75 -5.50 -22.27
CA SER A 10 -36.85 -4.34 -22.25
C SER A 10 -37.07 -3.56 -20.95
N LEU A 11 -36.00 -3.05 -20.36
CA LEU A 11 -36.10 -2.09 -19.25
C LEU A 11 -37.06 -0.96 -19.65
N PRO A 12 -37.94 -0.47 -18.74
CA PRO A 12 -38.85 0.62 -19.05
C PRO A 12 -38.06 1.83 -19.62
N ALA A 13 -38.69 2.64 -20.46
CA ALA A 13 -38.12 3.85 -21.05
C ALA A 13 -37.87 4.94 -19.97
N THR A 14 -37.11 4.59 -18.94
CA THR A 14 -36.68 5.44 -17.83
C THR A 14 -35.29 5.97 -18.13
N THR A 15 -34.99 7.14 -17.62
CA THR A 15 -33.67 7.76 -17.77
C THR A 15 -32.57 6.84 -17.24
N VAL A 16 -31.68 6.42 -18.13
CA VAL A 16 -30.49 5.61 -17.78
C VAL A 16 -29.34 6.57 -17.55
N TYR A 17 -28.74 6.49 -16.37
CA TYR A 17 -27.63 7.36 -15.96
C TYR A 17 -26.29 6.66 -16.11
N LYS A 18 -25.24 7.44 -16.37
CA LYS A 18 -23.85 7.00 -16.23
C LYS A 18 -23.44 7.02 -14.74
N PRO A 19 -22.44 6.21 -14.30
CA PRO A 19 -21.92 6.25 -12.94
C PRO A 19 -21.50 7.63 -12.46
N SER A 20 -20.85 8.43 -13.29
CA SER A 20 -20.46 9.82 -12.99
C SER A 20 -21.64 10.74 -12.70
N GLU A 21 -22.74 10.60 -13.43
CA GLU A 21 -23.97 11.40 -13.24
C GLU A 21 -24.62 11.07 -11.90
N ILE A 22 -24.66 9.79 -11.52
CA ILE A 22 -25.18 9.36 -10.22
C ILE A 22 -24.33 9.85 -9.05
N ILE A 23 -23.00 9.86 -9.17
CA ILE A 23 -22.11 10.45 -8.16
C ILE A 23 -22.47 11.94 -7.95
N GLY A 24 -22.72 12.68 -9.02
CA GLY A 24 -23.17 14.07 -8.94
C GLY A 24 -24.52 14.22 -8.23
N ILE A 25 -25.50 13.39 -8.56
CA ILE A 25 -26.81 13.35 -7.92
C ILE A 25 -26.67 13.02 -6.42
N PHE A 26 -25.89 12.00 -6.08
CA PHE A 26 -25.66 11.58 -4.69
C PHE A 26 -25.02 12.69 -3.86
N ASN A 27 -24.01 13.34 -4.38
CA ASN A 27 -23.40 14.49 -3.71
C ASN A 27 -24.39 15.62 -3.43
N SER A 28 -25.36 15.83 -4.32
CA SER A 28 -26.44 16.80 -4.12
C SER A 28 -27.50 16.35 -3.08
N ILE A 29 -27.73 15.04 -2.96
CA ILE A 29 -28.70 14.43 -2.05
C ILE A 29 -28.13 14.27 -0.63
N LEU A 30 -26.84 14.03 -0.46
CA LEU A 30 -26.20 13.99 0.88
C LEU A 30 -26.37 15.28 1.68
N ALA A 31 -26.61 16.41 0.98
CA ALA A 31 -26.95 17.67 1.62
C ALA A 31 -28.39 17.73 2.17
N LYS A 32 -29.26 16.75 1.87
CA LYS A 32 -30.67 16.70 2.32
C LYS A 32 -31.02 15.36 2.98
N GLN A 33 -31.49 15.40 4.20
CA GLN A 33 -31.69 14.26 5.11
C GLN A 33 -32.80 13.26 4.78
N SER A 34 -33.39 13.23 3.60
CA SER A 34 -34.50 12.30 3.29
C SER A 34 -34.26 11.55 1.98
N VAL A 35 -33.74 10.35 2.07
CA VAL A 35 -33.63 9.46 0.91
C VAL A 35 -34.76 8.45 0.98
N ASN A 36 -35.82 8.65 0.22
CA ASN A 36 -36.71 7.56 -0.17
C ASN A 36 -35.88 6.61 -1.05
N ALA A 37 -35.94 5.31 -0.78
CA ALA A 37 -35.29 4.28 -1.57
C ALA A 37 -35.79 4.34 -3.03
N GLN A 38 -35.06 5.05 -3.87
CA GLN A 38 -35.43 5.24 -5.27
C GLN A 38 -34.65 4.25 -6.12
N VAL A 39 -35.35 3.50 -6.98
CA VAL A 39 -34.71 2.64 -7.97
C VAL A 39 -34.08 3.53 -9.04
N VAL A 40 -32.80 3.31 -9.29
CA VAL A 40 -32.03 3.98 -10.34
C VAL A 40 -31.64 2.97 -11.41
N TYR A 41 -31.49 3.45 -12.64
CA TYR A 41 -30.96 2.67 -13.76
C TYR A 41 -29.65 3.28 -14.19
N LEU A 42 -28.61 2.44 -14.24
CA LEU A 42 -27.26 2.82 -14.56
C LEU A 42 -26.80 2.04 -15.80
N ARG A 43 -25.97 2.67 -16.61
CA ARG A 43 -25.25 2.04 -17.69
C ARG A 43 -23.76 2.21 -17.47
N GLY A 44 -23.00 1.13 -17.65
CA GLY A 44 -21.56 1.16 -17.51
C GLY A 44 -20.92 -0.19 -17.77
N VAL A 45 -19.62 -0.24 -17.64
CA VAL A 45 -18.79 -1.44 -17.83
C VAL A 45 -18.71 -2.24 -16.55
N TYR A 46 -19.07 -3.51 -16.63
CA TYR A 46 -18.99 -4.46 -15.51
C TYR A 46 -17.57 -4.96 -15.30
N LEU A 47 -17.12 -4.95 -14.06
CA LEU A 47 -15.83 -5.48 -13.62
C LEU A 47 -16.02 -6.34 -12.35
N ALA A 48 -15.65 -7.62 -12.43
CA ALA A 48 -15.73 -8.53 -11.29
C ALA A 48 -14.63 -8.23 -10.27
N SER A 49 -14.95 -8.25 -8.99
CA SER A 49 -14.01 -7.93 -7.90
C SER A 49 -12.89 -8.95 -7.69
N GLY A 50 -12.94 -10.13 -8.30
CA GLY A 50 -12.00 -11.23 -8.05
C GLY A 50 -12.04 -11.82 -6.63
N ARG A 51 -12.85 -11.27 -5.74
CA ARG A 51 -12.99 -11.69 -4.33
C ARG A 51 -14.08 -12.73 -4.18
N GLN A 52 -13.98 -13.51 -3.08
CA GLN A 52 -15.05 -14.42 -2.68
C GLN A 52 -16.30 -13.63 -2.24
N SER A 53 -17.47 -14.26 -2.36
CA SER A 53 -18.72 -13.66 -1.89
C SER A 53 -18.69 -13.47 -0.37
N TYR A 54 -19.27 -12.37 0.09
CA TYR A 54 -19.48 -12.08 1.50
C TYR A 54 -20.97 -11.80 1.75
N ASN A 55 -21.56 -12.46 2.72
CA ASN A 55 -23.01 -12.39 3.00
C ASN A 55 -23.91 -12.69 1.79
N GLY A 56 -23.47 -13.59 0.88
CA GLY A 56 -24.22 -13.96 -0.33
C GLY A 56 -24.10 -13.00 -1.50
N PHE A 57 -23.28 -11.96 -1.39
CA PHE A 57 -23.06 -10.98 -2.45
C PHE A 57 -21.60 -10.90 -2.86
N PHE A 58 -21.38 -10.63 -4.15
CA PHE A 58 -20.11 -10.16 -4.68
C PHE A 58 -20.12 -8.63 -4.70
N TYR A 59 -18.99 -8.04 -4.39
CA TYR A 59 -18.77 -6.59 -4.36
C TYR A 59 -18.08 -6.19 -5.65
N ASP A 60 -18.81 -6.29 -6.77
CA ASP A 60 -18.29 -5.99 -8.10
C ASP A 60 -18.38 -4.49 -8.41
N THR A 61 -17.78 -4.06 -9.51
CA THR A 61 -17.67 -2.66 -9.87
C THR A 61 -18.43 -2.37 -11.16
N LEU A 62 -19.16 -1.27 -11.20
CA LEU A 62 -19.69 -0.65 -12.42
C LEU A 62 -18.86 0.61 -12.70
N ARG A 63 -18.15 0.63 -13.83
CA ARG A 63 -17.34 1.76 -14.26
C ARG A 63 -18.09 2.55 -15.36
N ASP A 64 -17.91 3.86 -15.33
CA ASP A 64 -18.38 4.72 -16.42
C ASP A 64 -17.70 4.35 -17.76
N GLU A 65 -18.42 4.45 -18.89
CA GLU A 65 -17.91 4.11 -20.22
C GLU A 65 -16.75 5.02 -20.65
N ASP A 66 -16.86 6.32 -20.35
CA ASP A 66 -15.96 7.36 -20.84
C ASP A 66 -15.00 7.87 -19.77
N ARG A 67 -15.22 7.55 -18.50
CA ARG A 67 -14.50 8.09 -17.35
C ARG A 67 -14.04 6.99 -16.43
N GLN A 68 -13.27 7.39 -15.40
CA GLN A 68 -12.71 6.45 -14.40
C GLN A 68 -13.57 6.36 -13.12
N GLU A 69 -14.75 6.99 -13.11
CA GLU A 69 -15.65 6.90 -11.96
C GLU A 69 -16.27 5.52 -11.86
N GLU A 70 -16.27 5.00 -10.65
CA GLU A 70 -16.66 3.63 -10.31
C GLU A 70 -17.70 3.63 -9.18
N ILE A 71 -18.67 2.71 -9.26
CA ILE A 71 -19.62 2.44 -8.19
C ILE A 71 -19.54 0.96 -7.84
N THR A 72 -19.46 0.64 -6.54
CA THR A 72 -19.55 -0.74 -6.07
C THR A 72 -20.97 -1.27 -6.19
N MET A 73 -21.12 -2.45 -6.79
CA MET A 73 -22.39 -3.16 -6.93
C MET A 73 -22.44 -4.38 -6.02
N TYR A 74 -23.57 -4.61 -5.36
CA TYR A 74 -23.84 -5.86 -4.67
C TYR A 74 -24.59 -6.79 -5.60
N VAL A 75 -23.87 -7.80 -6.12
CA VAL A 75 -24.34 -8.74 -7.14
C VAL A 75 -24.46 -10.13 -6.51
N THR A 76 -25.59 -10.80 -6.72
CA THR A 76 -25.79 -12.19 -6.26
C THR A 76 -25.03 -13.18 -7.16
N HIS A 77 -24.86 -14.41 -6.69
CA HIS A 77 -24.23 -15.48 -7.48
C HIS A 77 -24.96 -15.69 -8.81
N GLN A 78 -26.29 -15.79 -8.78
CA GLN A 78 -27.12 -15.99 -9.97
C GLN A 78 -26.98 -14.85 -10.99
N GLN A 79 -26.95 -13.60 -10.52
CA GLN A 79 -26.77 -12.44 -11.41
C GLN A 79 -25.39 -12.43 -12.06
N ARG A 80 -24.36 -12.94 -11.36
CA ARG A 80 -22.98 -12.93 -11.82
C ARG A 80 -22.66 -14.01 -12.86
N GLU A 81 -23.41 -15.10 -12.92
CA GLU A 81 -23.15 -16.25 -13.80
C GLU A 81 -23.00 -15.87 -15.29
N ASN A 82 -23.77 -14.89 -15.74
CA ASN A 82 -23.78 -14.46 -17.14
C ASN A 82 -22.96 -13.19 -17.40
N LEU A 83 -22.19 -12.73 -16.41
CA LEU A 83 -21.40 -11.51 -16.52
C LEU A 83 -19.92 -11.82 -16.71
N LYS A 84 -19.29 -11.10 -17.63
CA LYS A 84 -17.85 -11.16 -17.89
C LYS A 84 -17.25 -9.76 -17.73
N ASN A 85 -16.00 -9.69 -17.30
CA ASN A 85 -15.25 -8.44 -17.28
C ASN A 85 -15.30 -7.77 -18.66
N GLY A 86 -15.61 -6.47 -18.68
CA GLY A 86 -15.73 -5.71 -19.90
C GLY A 86 -17.11 -5.75 -20.57
N ASN A 87 -18.10 -6.46 -20.02
CA ASN A 87 -19.47 -6.35 -20.50
C ASN A 87 -20.01 -4.94 -20.26
N LEU A 88 -20.62 -4.35 -21.29
CA LEU A 88 -21.46 -3.18 -21.12
C LEU A 88 -22.82 -3.62 -20.62
N VAL A 89 -23.25 -3.13 -19.49
CA VAL A 89 -24.46 -3.56 -18.80
C VAL A 89 -25.38 -2.39 -18.48
N ASN A 90 -26.69 -2.64 -18.54
CA ASN A 90 -27.70 -1.82 -17.89
C ASN A 90 -28.08 -2.46 -16.57
N VAL A 91 -27.99 -1.70 -15.49
CA VAL A 91 -28.23 -2.18 -14.14
C VAL A 91 -29.33 -1.37 -13.48
N GLY A 92 -30.34 -2.05 -12.97
CA GLY A 92 -31.38 -1.46 -12.12
C GLY A 92 -31.13 -1.85 -10.66
N GLY A 93 -31.24 -0.90 -9.75
CA GLY A 93 -31.03 -1.17 -8.33
C GLY A 93 -31.32 0.01 -7.44
N VAL A 94 -31.12 -0.17 -6.15
CA VAL A 94 -31.29 0.86 -5.13
C VAL A 94 -29.93 1.35 -4.65
N LEU A 95 -29.73 2.67 -4.65
CA LEU A 95 -28.53 3.27 -4.11
C LEU A 95 -28.51 3.11 -2.58
N GLY A 96 -27.35 2.69 -2.09
CA GLY A 96 -27.05 2.58 -0.68
C GLY A 96 -25.76 3.29 -0.32
N ARG A 97 -25.44 3.27 0.95
CA ARG A 97 -24.14 3.73 1.46
C ARG A 97 -23.49 2.61 2.26
N ASN A 98 -22.20 2.48 2.14
CA ASN A 98 -21.37 1.62 2.97
C ASN A 98 -20.26 2.45 3.61
N VAL A 99 -19.89 2.12 4.85
CA VAL A 99 -18.73 2.72 5.51
C VAL A 99 -17.64 1.67 5.49
N ASN A 100 -16.54 1.97 4.80
CA ASN A 100 -15.40 1.06 4.74
C ASN A 100 -14.62 1.05 6.07
N ASN A 101 -13.68 0.11 6.22
CA ASN A 101 -12.85 -0.04 7.43
C ASN A 101 -11.99 1.19 7.76
N ARG A 102 -11.90 2.17 6.84
CA ARG A 102 -11.19 3.44 7.03
C ARG A 102 -12.13 4.59 7.41
N GLY A 103 -13.40 4.31 7.68
CA GLY A 103 -14.42 5.31 8.02
C GLY A 103 -14.91 6.16 6.83
N GLN A 104 -14.56 5.80 5.61
CA GLN A 104 -15.01 6.52 4.40
C GLN A 104 -16.37 6.02 3.96
N ILE A 105 -17.26 6.94 3.60
CA ILE A 105 -18.56 6.62 3.03
C ILE A 105 -18.40 6.32 1.55
N GLN A 106 -18.86 5.15 1.13
CA GLN A 106 -18.89 4.70 -0.26
C GLN A 106 -20.32 4.58 -0.74
N ILE A 107 -20.56 5.04 -1.96
CA ILE A 107 -21.81 4.79 -2.67
C ILE A 107 -21.79 3.34 -3.15
N VAL A 108 -22.89 2.64 -2.92
CA VAL A 108 -23.09 1.26 -3.38
C VAL A 108 -24.42 1.11 -4.09
N LEU A 109 -24.48 0.22 -5.06
CA LEU A 109 -25.72 -0.13 -5.76
C LEU A 109 -26.14 -1.54 -5.35
N ASN A 110 -27.30 -1.66 -4.69
CA ASN A 110 -27.93 -2.96 -4.44
C ASN A 110 -28.67 -3.37 -5.72
N VAL A 111 -28.08 -4.29 -6.47
CA VAL A 111 -28.57 -4.70 -7.78
C VAL A 111 -29.83 -5.54 -7.67
N SER A 112 -30.91 -5.09 -8.33
CA SER A 112 -32.15 -5.87 -8.49
C SER A 112 -32.23 -6.55 -9.86
N ARG A 113 -31.70 -5.89 -10.90
CA ARG A 113 -31.70 -6.40 -12.28
C ARG A 113 -30.43 -5.99 -13.00
N ILE A 114 -29.92 -6.87 -13.86
CA ILE A 114 -28.76 -6.61 -14.72
C ILE A 114 -29.01 -7.21 -16.09
N GLU A 115 -28.64 -6.48 -17.14
CA GLU A 115 -28.80 -6.86 -18.53
C GLU A 115 -27.54 -6.52 -19.30
N VAL A 116 -26.99 -7.49 -20.01
CA VAL A 116 -25.81 -7.27 -20.87
C VAL A 116 -26.28 -6.63 -22.19
N VAL A 117 -25.76 -5.44 -22.47
CA VAL A 117 -26.05 -4.69 -23.70
C VAL A 117 -25.04 -5.04 -24.79
N GLN A 118 -23.77 -5.20 -24.39
CA GLN A 118 -22.68 -5.53 -25.29
C GLN A 118 -21.66 -6.41 -24.57
N GLU A 119 -21.19 -7.49 -25.20
CA GLU A 119 -20.30 -8.46 -24.55
C GLU A 119 -18.89 -7.93 -24.29
N GLN A 120 -18.40 -7.02 -25.15
CA GLN A 120 -17.05 -6.44 -24.99
C GLN A 120 -17.10 -4.95 -25.34
N ALA A 121 -17.11 -4.11 -24.34
CA ALA A 121 -17.18 -2.64 -24.49
C ALA A 121 -15.81 -1.96 -24.31
N ILE A 122 -14.85 -2.66 -23.75
CA ILE A 122 -13.48 -2.14 -23.55
C ILE A 122 -12.45 -3.07 -24.13
N ASP A 123 -11.28 -2.53 -24.43
CA ASP A 123 -10.14 -3.28 -24.98
C ASP A 123 -9.67 -4.38 -24.02
N GLU A 124 -9.29 -5.53 -24.57
CA GLU A 124 -8.83 -6.69 -23.81
C GLU A 124 -7.60 -6.36 -22.92
N ASN A 125 -6.72 -5.50 -23.40
CA ASN A 125 -5.55 -5.06 -22.62
C ASN A 125 -5.98 -4.20 -21.43
N GLU A 126 -7.03 -3.42 -21.55
CA GLU A 126 -7.58 -2.62 -20.45
C GLU A 126 -8.18 -3.53 -19.37
N ILE A 127 -8.92 -4.57 -19.77
CA ILE A 127 -9.42 -5.59 -18.84
C ILE A 127 -8.26 -6.24 -18.08
N LYS A 128 -7.23 -6.68 -18.79
CA LYS A 128 -6.04 -7.30 -18.19
C LYS A 128 -5.32 -6.38 -17.21
N ARG A 129 -5.19 -5.09 -17.54
CA ARG A 129 -4.62 -4.09 -16.62
C ARG A 129 -5.41 -3.98 -15.33
N MET A 130 -6.74 -3.95 -15.42
CA MET A 130 -7.62 -3.90 -14.25
C MET A 130 -7.53 -5.16 -13.39
N GLU A 131 -7.48 -6.34 -14.02
CA GLU A 131 -7.27 -7.61 -13.31
C GLU A 131 -5.93 -7.64 -12.57
N LEU A 132 -4.87 -7.12 -13.19
CA LEU A 132 -3.56 -6.98 -12.56
C LEU A 132 -3.59 -6.04 -11.35
N ARG A 133 -4.30 -4.91 -11.45
CA ARG A 133 -4.51 -3.98 -10.33
C ARG A 133 -5.27 -4.64 -9.19
N GLN A 134 -6.34 -5.38 -9.50
CA GLN A 134 -7.11 -6.11 -8.51
C GLN A 134 -6.24 -7.19 -7.82
N LYS A 135 -5.48 -7.95 -8.60
CA LYS A 135 -4.54 -8.95 -8.09
C LYS A 135 -3.53 -8.31 -7.15
N LYS A 136 -2.84 -7.24 -7.58
CA LYS A 136 -1.87 -6.53 -6.75
C LYS A 136 -2.49 -6.00 -5.45
N SER A 137 -3.71 -5.46 -5.54
CA SER A 137 -4.43 -4.97 -4.35
C SER A 137 -4.84 -6.10 -3.40
N SER A 138 -5.18 -7.29 -3.93
CA SER A 138 -5.53 -8.47 -3.14
C SER A 138 -4.31 -9.10 -2.48
N ASP A 139 -3.20 -9.24 -3.21
CA ASP A 139 -1.93 -9.79 -2.72
C ASP A 139 -1.25 -8.83 -1.73
N GLY A 140 -1.58 -7.54 -1.80
CA GLY A 140 -1.04 -6.47 -0.98
C GLY A 140 0.23 -5.84 -1.57
N PHE A 141 0.48 -4.58 -1.18
CA PHE A 141 1.71 -3.87 -1.51
C PHE A 141 2.77 -4.14 -0.45
N LYS A 142 4.00 -4.36 -0.87
CA LYS A 142 5.12 -4.56 0.05
C LYS A 142 5.49 -3.24 0.72
N ASN A 143 5.74 -3.29 2.02
CA ASN A 143 6.07 -2.10 2.79
C ASN A 143 7.58 -1.78 2.67
N VAL A 144 7.93 -1.03 1.62
CA VAL A 144 9.31 -0.59 1.35
C VAL A 144 9.90 0.17 2.53
N ASP A 145 9.11 1.06 3.15
CA ASP A 145 9.55 1.89 4.27
C ASP A 145 9.99 1.02 5.46
N SER A 146 9.17 0.03 5.82
CA SER A 146 9.47 -0.87 6.92
C SER A 146 10.73 -1.70 6.67
N ILE A 147 10.94 -2.19 5.43
CA ILE A 147 12.11 -2.98 5.06
C ILE A 147 13.38 -2.14 5.18
N LEU A 148 13.38 -0.94 4.62
CA LEU A 148 14.54 -0.05 4.67
C LEU A 148 14.83 0.43 6.10
N GLU A 149 13.80 0.82 6.84
CA GLU A 149 13.92 1.23 8.23
C GLU A 149 14.52 0.13 9.10
N GLN A 150 14.05 -1.11 8.96
CA GLN A 150 14.54 -2.25 9.71
C GLN A 150 16.02 -2.55 9.41
N LEU A 151 16.41 -2.56 8.14
CA LEU A 151 17.80 -2.78 7.74
C LEU A 151 18.72 -1.70 8.31
N LEU A 152 18.37 -0.42 8.06
CA LEU A 152 19.15 0.72 8.54
C LEU A 152 19.20 0.75 10.08
N PHE A 153 18.12 0.44 10.78
CA PHE A 153 18.08 0.42 12.24
C PHE A 153 19.02 -0.64 12.82
N ASN A 154 19.18 -1.77 12.14
CA ASN A 154 20.08 -2.86 12.51
C ASN A 154 21.54 -2.67 12.00
N ASP A 155 21.92 -1.49 11.58
CA ASP A 155 23.24 -1.16 11.01
C ASP A 155 23.59 -1.99 9.74
N GLN A 156 22.57 -2.52 9.06
CA GLN A 156 22.71 -3.19 7.78
C GLN A 156 22.55 -2.19 6.64
N ARG A 157 23.38 -2.34 5.59
CA ARG A 157 23.28 -1.48 4.40
C ARG A 157 22.28 -2.06 3.43
N PRO A 158 21.13 -1.37 3.16
CA PRO A 158 20.21 -1.80 2.13
C PRO A 158 20.89 -1.84 0.75
N ARG A 159 20.64 -2.89 -0.02
CA ARG A 159 21.12 -3.03 -1.41
C ARG A 159 19.98 -2.70 -2.35
N ILE A 160 20.16 -1.64 -3.12
CA ILE A 160 19.12 -1.11 -4.04
C ILE A 160 19.60 -1.23 -5.48
N ALA A 161 18.82 -1.90 -6.33
CA ALA A 161 19.03 -1.86 -7.77
C ALA A 161 18.33 -0.62 -8.36
N LEU A 162 19.09 0.25 -8.99
CA LEU A 162 18.59 1.41 -9.73
C LEU A 162 18.50 1.07 -11.21
N LEU A 163 17.31 0.80 -11.72
CA LEU A 163 17.11 0.47 -13.12
C LEU A 163 16.70 1.71 -13.91
N PHE A 164 17.64 2.25 -14.70
CA PHE A 164 17.44 3.40 -15.56
C PHE A 164 17.12 2.99 -17.00
N ALA A 165 16.35 3.82 -17.69
CA ALA A 165 16.23 3.70 -19.15
C ALA A 165 17.59 4.02 -19.81
N THR A 166 17.95 3.26 -20.86
CA THR A 166 19.25 3.42 -21.59
C THR A 166 19.49 4.83 -22.11
N SER A 167 18.44 5.55 -22.49
CA SER A 167 18.51 6.93 -23.00
C SER A 167 18.36 8.02 -21.93
N SER A 168 18.35 7.67 -20.66
CA SER A 168 18.04 8.59 -19.57
C SER A 168 19.27 9.29 -19.01
N ILE A 169 19.20 10.61 -18.86
CA ILE A 169 20.22 11.47 -18.21
C ILE A 169 19.91 11.62 -16.69
N THR A 170 18.95 10.87 -16.19
CA THR A 170 18.34 11.05 -14.87
C THR A 170 19.21 10.59 -13.69
N MET A 171 20.41 10.05 -13.94
CA MET A 171 21.34 9.67 -12.86
C MET A 171 21.80 10.89 -12.08
N SER A 172 22.17 11.99 -12.76
CA SER A 172 22.55 13.24 -12.10
C SER A 172 21.44 13.84 -11.25
N ASP A 173 20.19 13.72 -11.70
CA ASP A 173 19.02 14.19 -10.93
C ASP A 173 18.83 13.36 -9.67
N PHE A 174 19.01 12.05 -9.77
CA PHE A 174 18.99 11.16 -8.60
C PHE A 174 20.13 11.45 -7.64
N GLU A 175 21.36 11.60 -8.16
CA GLU A 175 22.56 11.90 -7.36
C GLU A 175 22.45 13.22 -6.61
N ALA A 176 21.78 14.21 -7.17
CA ALA A 176 21.52 15.49 -6.49
C ALA A 176 20.63 15.35 -5.24
N GLY A 177 19.84 14.26 -5.14
CA GLY A 177 18.95 14.01 -3.99
C GLY A 177 19.52 13.09 -2.91
N ILE A 178 20.53 12.24 -3.20
CA ILE A 178 20.91 11.12 -2.31
C ILE A 178 21.77 11.48 -1.08
N ASN A 179 22.20 12.70 -0.91
CA ASN A 179 22.98 13.25 0.22
C ASN A 179 23.42 12.22 1.31
N ALA A 180 22.68 12.12 2.40
CA ALA A 180 22.97 11.22 3.52
C ALA A 180 22.88 9.73 3.13
N ALA A 181 22.07 9.36 2.16
CA ALA A 181 21.89 7.98 1.75
C ALA A 181 23.14 7.39 1.09
N LYS A 182 24.00 8.21 0.46
CA LYS A 182 25.19 7.76 -0.27
C LYS A 182 26.15 6.92 0.58
N SER A 183 26.23 7.20 1.87
CA SER A 183 27.10 6.45 2.80
C SER A 183 26.42 5.27 3.48
N ALA A 184 25.11 5.24 3.53
CA ALA A 184 24.33 4.29 4.32
C ALA A 184 23.63 3.21 3.48
N ILE A 185 23.49 3.40 2.17
CA ILE A 185 22.79 2.52 1.23
C ILE A 185 23.73 2.15 0.08
N ASP A 186 23.69 0.89 -0.35
CA ASP A 186 24.45 0.40 -1.48
C ASP A 186 23.58 0.44 -2.75
N PHE A 187 23.88 1.38 -3.62
CA PHE A 187 23.20 1.54 -4.91
C PHE A 187 23.97 0.86 -6.03
N THR A 188 23.29 0.06 -6.85
CA THR A 188 23.86 -0.55 -8.05
C THR A 188 23.05 -0.12 -9.27
N GLU A 189 23.72 0.51 -10.22
CA GLU A 189 23.11 0.98 -11.46
C GLU A 189 22.93 -0.15 -12.47
N TYR A 190 21.74 -0.21 -13.07
CA TYR A 190 21.40 -1.04 -14.22
C TYR A 190 20.73 -0.19 -15.29
N ARG A 191 20.87 -0.61 -16.54
CA ARG A 191 20.23 0.05 -17.67
C ARG A 191 19.50 -0.97 -18.53
N ALA A 192 18.26 -0.61 -18.95
CA ALA A 192 17.47 -1.40 -19.87
C ALA A 192 16.75 -0.49 -20.87
N ASN A 193 16.43 -1.04 -22.02
CA ASN A 193 15.57 -0.34 -22.97
C ASN A 193 14.10 -0.48 -22.56
N PHE A 194 13.57 0.55 -21.91
CA PHE A 194 12.16 0.57 -21.45
C PHE A 194 11.15 0.53 -22.61
N SER A 195 11.56 0.81 -23.85
CA SER A 195 10.71 0.67 -25.04
C SER A 195 10.67 -0.78 -25.58
N ASN A 196 11.48 -1.67 -25.04
CA ASN A 196 11.50 -3.09 -25.39
C ASN A 196 11.00 -3.93 -24.21
N ALA A 197 9.74 -4.31 -24.24
CA ALA A 197 9.10 -5.06 -23.14
C ALA A 197 9.86 -6.35 -22.80
N LYS A 198 10.33 -7.11 -23.79
CA LYS A 198 11.06 -8.36 -23.58
C LYS A 198 12.39 -8.16 -22.85
N GLU A 199 13.16 -7.14 -23.22
CA GLU A 199 14.43 -6.79 -22.58
C GLU A 199 14.20 -6.31 -21.14
N LEU A 200 13.21 -5.45 -20.94
CA LEU A 200 12.84 -4.95 -19.61
C LEU A 200 12.39 -6.09 -18.69
N ILE A 201 11.52 -6.99 -19.17
CA ILE A 201 11.07 -8.17 -18.41
C ILE A 201 12.26 -9.06 -18.03
N GLY A 202 13.16 -9.36 -18.97
CA GLY A 202 14.34 -10.19 -18.68
C GLY A 202 15.26 -9.55 -17.63
N THR A 203 15.42 -8.22 -17.68
CA THR A 203 16.19 -7.48 -16.67
C THR A 203 15.49 -7.53 -15.31
N LEU A 204 14.18 -7.29 -15.25
CA LEU A 204 13.42 -7.37 -14.00
C LEU A 204 13.49 -8.75 -13.36
N GLN A 205 13.35 -9.82 -14.15
CA GLN A 205 13.48 -11.21 -13.68
C GLN A 205 14.87 -11.48 -13.11
N SER A 206 15.91 -11.03 -13.79
CA SER A 206 17.31 -11.15 -13.32
C SER A 206 17.52 -10.41 -12.00
N LEU A 207 16.97 -9.21 -11.86
CA LEU A 207 17.08 -8.42 -10.63
C LEU A 207 16.27 -9.01 -9.46
N ASP A 208 15.12 -9.62 -9.73
CA ASP A 208 14.26 -10.22 -8.70
C ASP A 208 14.92 -11.40 -7.99
N VAL A 209 15.78 -12.16 -8.69
CA VAL A 209 16.57 -13.27 -8.10
C VAL A 209 17.95 -12.82 -7.57
N SER A 210 18.33 -11.57 -7.78
CA SER A 210 19.66 -11.03 -7.41
C SER A 210 19.59 -10.37 -6.04
N ASN A 211 19.35 -10.99 -4.98
CA ASN A 211 19.49 -10.58 -3.59
C ASN A 211 19.51 -9.04 -3.31
N PHE A 212 18.71 -8.26 -4.02
CA PHE A 212 18.42 -6.86 -3.73
C PHE A 212 17.26 -6.76 -2.75
N HIS A 213 17.29 -5.75 -1.88
CA HIS A 213 16.21 -5.50 -0.95
C HIS A 213 15.08 -4.68 -1.59
N VAL A 214 15.41 -3.84 -2.57
CA VAL A 214 14.47 -3.02 -3.33
C VAL A 214 15.00 -2.82 -4.75
N ILE A 215 14.09 -2.76 -5.73
CA ILE A 215 14.38 -2.38 -7.10
C ILE A 215 13.68 -1.05 -7.37
N ALA A 216 14.40 -0.05 -7.86
CA ALA A 216 13.87 1.23 -8.24
C ALA A 216 13.85 1.39 -9.76
N LEU A 217 12.67 1.55 -10.35
CA LEU A 217 12.49 1.90 -11.76
C LEU A 217 12.60 3.40 -11.90
N VAL A 218 13.66 3.88 -12.55
CA VAL A 218 13.97 5.30 -12.61
C VAL A 218 13.94 5.80 -14.04
N ARG A 219 13.02 6.74 -14.32
CA ARG A 219 12.92 7.38 -15.62
C ARG A 219 12.43 8.81 -15.48
N GLY A 220 13.10 9.75 -16.13
CA GLY A 220 12.58 11.09 -16.32
C GLY A 220 11.38 11.11 -17.30
N GLY A 221 10.76 12.27 -17.46
CA GLY A 221 9.72 12.48 -18.46
C GLY A 221 10.22 12.31 -19.88
N GLY A 222 9.33 12.30 -20.86
CA GLY A 222 9.63 12.22 -22.28
C GLY A 222 8.81 11.17 -23.04
N ALA A 223 8.94 11.12 -24.36
CA ALA A 223 8.17 10.22 -25.23
C ALA A 223 8.36 8.74 -24.89
N ARG A 224 7.36 7.92 -25.20
CA ARG A 224 7.33 6.44 -25.02
C ARG A 224 7.32 5.95 -23.58
N ILE A 225 6.72 6.70 -22.67
CA ILE A 225 6.44 6.23 -21.30
C ILE A 225 5.36 5.14 -21.32
N GLU A 226 4.45 5.20 -22.29
CA GLU A 226 3.34 4.26 -22.48
C GLU A 226 3.82 2.80 -22.66
N SER A 227 5.06 2.58 -23.10
CA SER A 227 5.63 1.23 -23.20
C SER A 227 5.77 0.51 -21.84
N LEU A 228 5.81 1.25 -20.75
CA LEU A 228 5.79 0.68 -19.40
C LEU A 228 4.42 0.15 -19.00
N ASP A 229 3.38 0.57 -19.71
CA ASP A 229 2.00 0.09 -19.53
C ASP A 229 1.66 -1.11 -20.44
N ASP A 230 2.67 -1.71 -21.09
CA ASP A 230 2.51 -2.99 -21.75
C ASP A 230 2.08 -4.07 -20.74
N VAL A 231 1.02 -4.81 -21.08
CA VAL A 231 0.42 -5.81 -20.19
C VAL A 231 1.44 -6.84 -19.71
N SER A 232 2.39 -7.25 -20.55
CA SER A 232 3.42 -8.23 -20.18
C SER A 232 4.41 -7.67 -19.15
N VAL A 233 4.76 -6.38 -19.25
CA VAL A 233 5.59 -5.68 -18.27
C VAL A 233 4.83 -5.56 -16.94
N LEU A 234 3.57 -5.15 -16.99
CA LEU A 234 2.72 -5.04 -15.80
C LEU A 234 2.53 -6.38 -15.09
N GLN A 235 2.36 -7.48 -15.85
CA GLN A 235 2.30 -8.85 -15.31
C GLN A 235 3.59 -9.21 -14.57
N GLN A 236 4.75 -8.88 -15.14
CA GLN A 236 6.04 -9.10 -14.49
C GLN A 236 6.15 -8.31 -13.18
N ILE A 237 5.78 -7.03 -13.16
CA ILE A 237 5.79 -6.18 -11.95
C ILE A 237 4.93 -6.79 -10.82
N VAL A 238 3.74 -7.28 -11.16
CA VAL A 238 2.85 -7.93 -10.17
C VAL A 238 3.42 -9.25 -9.65
N ALA A 239 4.15 -9.98 -10.49
CA ALA A 239 4.73 -11.28 -10.14
C ALA A 239 6.02 -11.18 -9.31
N MET A 240 6.68 -10.01 -9.26
CA MET A 240 7.97 -9.86 -8.56
C MET A 240 7.86 -10.08 -7.05
N THR A 241 8.89 -10.68 -6.48
CA THR A 241 9.04 -10.91 -5.04
C THR A 241 9.77 -9.78 -4.35
N THR A 242 10.74 -9.17 -5.02
CA THR A 242 11.46 -7.98 -4.53
C THR A 242 10.56 -6.74 -4.61
N PRO A 243 10.51 -5.90 -3.55
CA PRO A 243 9.75 -4.65 -3.56
C PRO A 243 10.21 -3.68 -4.67
N ILE A 244 9.25 -2.99 -5.29
CA ILE A 244 9.53 -2.06 -6.39
C ILE A 244 9.13 -0.64 -6.03
N ILE A 245 10.04 0.31 -6.29
CA ILE A 245 9.76 1.74 -6.26
C ILE A 245 9.70 2.25 -7.71
N GLY A 246 8.66 2.99 -8.06
CA GLY A 246 8.56 3.69 -9.34
C GLY A 246 8.87 5.18 -9.18
N ALA A 247 9.97 5.64 -9.80
CA ALA A 247 10.31 7.06 -9.98
C ALA A 247 10.24 7.40 -11.48
N ILE A 248 9.00 7.47 -12.00
CA ILE A 248 8.73 7.49 -13.45
C ILE A 248 7.96 8.75 -13.81
N GLY A 249 8.48 9.53 -14.76
CA GLY A 249 7.85 10.72 -15.34
C GLY A 249 7.63 11.86 -14.35
N HIS A 250 6.74 12.80 -14.72
CA HIS A 250 6.29 13.87 -13.82
C HIS A 250 5.11 13.43 -12.97
N VAL A 251 4.81 14.17 -11.90
CA VAL A 251 3.73 13.87 -10.94
C VAL A 251 2.36 13.74 -11.62
N GLU A 252 2.13 14.53 -12.69
CA GLU A 252 0.85 14.59 -13.41
C GLU A 252 0.66 13.46 -14.45
N GLU A 253 1.72 12.71 -14.79
CA GLU A 253 1.63 11.64 -15.77
C GLU A 253 0.89 10.42 -15.20
N LYS A 254 -0.28 10.15 -15.77
CA LYS A 254 -1.14 9.02 -15.39
C LYS A 254 -0.74 7.76 -16.15
N ILE A 255 0.37 7.13 -15.77
CA ILE A 255 0.76 5.81 -16.27
C ILE A 255 0.31 4.72 -15.31
N PHE A 256 -0.16 3.61 -15.89
CA PHE A 256 -0.80 2.54 -15.13
C PHE A 256 0.16 1.81 -14.20
N ILE A 257 1.42 1.64 -14.57
CA ILE A 257 2.46 1.01 -13.76
C ILE A 257 2.58 1.62 -12.35
N LYS A 258 2.33 2.94 -12.20
CA LYS A 258 2.33 3.62 -10.88
C LYS A 258 1.32 3.02 -9.89
N GLN A 259 0.27 2.35 -10.38
CA GLN A 259 -0.74 1.70 -9.54
C GLN A 259 -0.32 0.30 -9.10
N LEU A 260 0.75 -0.27 -9.65
CA LEU A 260 1.21 -1.63 -9.41
C LEU A 260 2.53 -1.71 -8.66
N VAL A 261 3.34 -0.66 -8.65
CA VAL A 261 4.57 -0.59 -7.84
C VAL A 261 4.24 -0.46 -6.36
N ASP A 262 5.14 -0.93 -5.50
CA ASP A 262 4.92 -0.93 -4.05
C ASP A 262 5.03 0.46 -3.43
N LYS A 263 5.80 1.35 -4.07
CA LYS A 263 5.93 2.77 -3.68
C LYS A 263 6.19 3.63 -4.91
N CYS A 264 5.65 4.85 -4.92
CA CYS A 264 5.94 5.86 -5.94
C CYS A 264 6.79 6.98 -5.36
N ALA A 265 7.83 7.37 -6.10
CA ALA A 265 8.55 8.63 -5.92
C ALA A 265 8.15 9.61 -7.03
N PRO A 266 8.06 10.92 -6.75
CA PRO A 266 7.52 11.88 -7.72
C PRO A 266 8.45 12.09 -8.92
N THR A 267 9.76 12.02 -8.71
CA THR A 267 10.80 12.24 -9.72
C THR A 267 12.07 11.47 -9.34
N PRO A 268 13.06 11.32 -10.23
CA PRO A 268 14.36 10.74 -9.89
C PRO A 268 15.06 11.47 -8.72
N ASN A 269 15.03 12.80 -8.68
CA ASN A 269 15.53 13.57 -7.55
C ASN A 269 14.75 13.31 -6.27
N GLY A 270 13.40 13.28 -6.35
CA GLY A 270 12.54 12.93 -5.23
C GLY A 270 12.77 11.52 -4.68
N LEU A 271 13.20 10.57 -5.52
CA LEU A 271 13.65 9.26 -5.07
C LEU A 271 14.94 9.35 -4.24
N GLY A 272 15.90 10.17 -4.68
CA GLY A 272 17.14 10.42 -3.92
C GLY A 272 16.84 11.05 -2.57
N GLN A 273 15.99 12.08 -2.53
CA GLN A 273 15.55 12.73 -1.30
C GLN A 273 14.86 11.75 -0.34
N TYR A 274 13.98 10.90 -0.87
CA TYR A 274 13.31 9.85 -0.07
C TYR A 274 14.31 8.95 0.66
N PHE A 275 15.37 8.50 -0.02
CA PHE A 275 16.39 7.68 0.63
C PHE A 275 17.19 8.49 1.69
N SER A 276 17.50 9.75 1.43
CA SER A 276 18.17 10.63 2.40
C SER A 276 17.34 10.84 3.66
N GLU A 277 16.08 11.20 3.50
CA GLU A 277 15.14 11.40 4.61
C GLU A 277 14.96 10.11 5.43
N MET A 278 14.92 8.95 4.77
CA MET A 278 14.85 7.66 5.45
C MET A 278 16.08 7.43 6.36
N VAL A 279 17.28 7.67 5.84
CA VAL A 279 18.54 7.50 6.61
C VAL A 279 18.60 8.48 7.79
N GLU A 280 18.24 9.74 7.58
CA GLU A 280 18.22 10.78 8.63
C GLU A 280 17.21 10.42 9.73
N THR A 281 15.97 10.05 9.33
CA THR A 281 14.91 9.64 10.26
C THR A 281 15.33 8.44 11.12
N VAL A 282 15.94 7.43 10.52
CA VAL A 282 16.40 6.25 11.26
C VAL A 282 17.56 6.60 12.19
N SER A 283 18.48 7.46 11.75
CA SER A 283 19.60 7.94 12.59
C SER A 283 19.09 8.67 13.84
N GLU A 284 18.09 9.56 13.67
CA GLU A 284 17.46 10.24 14.80
C GLU A 284 16.76 9.25 15.76
N LYS A 285 16.01 8.29 15.22
CA LYS A 285 15.33 7.24 16.03
C LYS A 285 16.35 6.44 16.85
N LYS A 286 17.47 6.06 16.23
CA LYS A 286 18.57 5.35 16.94
C LYS A 286 19.16 6.19 18.08
N THR A 287 19.44 7.46 17.80
CA THR A 287 20.02 8.37 18.80
C THR A 287 19.08 8.54 20.00
N LYS A 288 17.79 8.75 19.73
CA LYS A 288 16.76 8.86 20.80
C LYS A 288 16.62 7.56 21.59
N SER A 289 16.63 6.42 20.92
CA SER A 289 16.55 5.10 21.57
C SER A 289 17.76 4.84 22.47
N ARG A 290 18.99 5.11 21.99
CA ARG A 290 20.23 4.98 22.79
C ARG A 290 20.24 5.91 23.98
N ALA A 291 19.80 7.16 23.83
CA ALA A 291 19.71 8.11 24.95
C ALA A 291 18.72 7.62 26.02
N SER A 292 17.52 7.17 25.60
CA SER A 292 16.52 6.63 26.53
C SER A 292 17.05 5.40 27.30
N LEU A 293 17.68 4.46 26.59
CA LEU A 293 18.28 3.28 27.21
C LEU A 293 19.38 3.65 28.21
N THR A 294 20.23 4.61 27.85
CA THR A 294 21.30 5.10 28.74
C THR A 294 20.72 5.70 30.02
N GLU A 295 19.66 6.48 29.94
CA GLU A 295 18.99 7.04 31.11
C GLU A 295 18.33 5.96 31.99
N GLN A 296 17.72 4.95 31.38
CA GLN A 296 17.17 3.81 32.13
C GLN A 296 18.25 3.04 32.86
N ILE A 297 19.37 2.75 32.19
CA ILE A 297 20.54 2.06 32.83
C ILE A 297 21.10 2.90 33.99
N LYS A 298 21.30 4.21 33.79
CA LYS A 298 21.79 5.09 34.87
C LYS A 298 20.86 5.07 36.07
N LYS A 299 19.54 5.12 35.85
CA LYS A 299 18.55 5.04 36.93
C LYS A 299 18.63 3.72 37.67
N GLN A 300 18.70 2.59 36.96
CA GLN A 300 18.85 1.27 37.60
C GLN A 300 20.11 1.16 38.43
N PHE A 301 21.26 1.62 37.94
CA PHE A 301 22.51 1.62 38.72
C PHE A 301 22.43 2.50 39.96
N LYS A 302 21.78 3.67 39.85
CA LYS A 302 21.57 4.55 41.01
C LYS A 302 20.71 3.87 42.07
N ASP A 303 19.60 3.26 41.70
CA ASP A 303 18.68 2.56 42.59
C ASP A 303 19.39 1.36 43.29
N GLN A 304 20.21 0.61 42.52
CA GLN A 304 21.02 -0.48 43.08
C GLN A 304 22.08 0.03 44.07
N LEU A 305 22.75 1.12 43.74
CA LEU A 305 23.78 1.72 44.62
C LEU A 305 23.16 2.21 45.93
N GLU A 306 22.03 2.89 45.89
CA GLU A 306 21.32 3.35 47.10
C GLU A 306 20.85 2.17 47.94
N SER A 307 20.34 1.10 47.35
CA SER A 307 19.97 -0.14 48.05
C SER A 307 21.17 -0.80 48.71
N SER A 308 22.29 -0.94 48.00
CA SER A 308 23.52 -1.52 48.52
C SER A 308 24.12 -0.67 49.68
N GLN A 309 24.10 0.66 49.55
CA GLN A 309 24.56 1.54 50.64
C GLN A 309 23.70 1.41 51.89
N LYS A 310 22.36 1.27 51.73
CA LYS A 310 21.44 1.04 52.83
C LYS A 310 21.75 -0.28 53.54
N GLN A 311 21.91 -1.36 52.77
CA GLN A 311 22.28 -2.69 53.34
C GLN A 311 23.63 -2.64 54.06
N ASN A 312 24.61 -1.96 53.49
CA ASN A 312 25.92 -1.81 54.14
C ASN A 312 25.83 -1.05 55.47
N LYS A 313 25.02 0.02 55.55
CA LYS A 313 24.79 0.73 56.82
C LYS A 313 24.13 -0.17 57.85
N GLU A 314 23.07 -0.91 57.45
CA GLU A 314 22.39 -1.85 58.35
C GLU A 314 23.34 -2.95 58.87
N LEU A 315 24.22 -3.47 58.00
CA LEU A 315 25.25 -4.46 58.40
C LEU A 315 26.29 -3.85 59.34
N GLN A 316 26.74 -2.63 59.09
CA GLN A 316 27.68 -1.94 60.00
C GLN A 316 27.07 -1.67 61.36
N GLU A 317 25.79 -1.31 61.46
CA GLU A 317 25.07 -1.14 62.72
C GLU A 317 24.94 -2.47 63.47
N LYS A 318 24.60 -3.57 62.80
CA LYS A 318 24.56 -4.90 63.39
C LYS A 318 25.93 -5.34 63.89
N LEU A 319 26.97 -5.09 63.12
CA LEU A 319 28.39 -5.38 63.57
C LEU A 319 28.72 -4.61 64.83
N LYS A 320 28.43 -3.30 64.91
CA LYS A 320 28.70 -2.50 66.15
C LYS A 320 27.97 -3.06 67.39
N VAL A 321 26.69 -3.47 67.18
CA VAL A 321 25.91 -4.07 68.29
C VAL A 321 26.55 -5.40 68.74
N LEU A 322 26.95 -6.29 67.84
CA LEU A 322 27.60 -7.56 68.14
C LEU A 322 28.98 -7.37 68.78
N THR A 323 29.78 -6.40 68.39
CA THR A 323 31.09 -6.10 68.96
C THR A 323 30.92 -5.61 70.39
N LYS A 324 29.96 -4.70 70.68
CA LYS A 324 29.64 -4.29 72.05
C LYS A 324 29.20 -5.45 72.93
N ALA A 325 28.33 -6.31 72.47
CA ALA A 325 27.87 -7.48 73.19
C ALA A 325 29.00 -8.48 73.49
N GLN A 326 29.96 -8.61 72.59
CA GLN A 326 31.19 -9.41 72.86
C GLN A 326 32.12 -8.75 73.89
N GLU A 327 32.33 -7.43 73.87
CA GLU A 327 33.13 -6.71 74.86
C GLU A 327 32.51 -6.79 76.26
N GLU A 328 31.16 -6.70 76.37
CA GLU A 328 30.44 -6.88 77.65
C GLU A 328 30.49 -8.33 78.17
N SER A 329 30.54 -9.34 77.26
CA SER A 329 30.63 -10.75 77.67
C SER A 329 32.02 -11.21 77.99
N THR A 330 33.10 -10.49 77.61
CA THR A 330 34.50 -10.81 77.90
C THR A 330 35.04 -10.10 79.11
N ASN A 331 34.26 -9.23 79.76
CA ASN A 331 34.68 -8.54 80.99
C ASN A 331 33.73 -8.81 82.18
N PRO A 332 33.59 -10.06 82.68
CA PRO A 332 32.88 -10.33 83.91
C PRO A 332 33.91 -10.44 85.11
N SER A 333 34.48 -9.33 85.48
CA SER A 333 35.11 -9.34 86.82
C SER A 333 35.87 -8.06 87.07
N LEU A 334 35.24 -7.11 87.70
CA LEU A 334 35.84 -6.13 88.61
C LEU A 334 34.73 -5.30 89.27
N THR A 335 33.87 -5.99 90.08
CA THR A 335 33.23 -5.41 91.27
C THR A 335 33.01 -6.52 92.29
N ALA A 336 34.00 -6.71 93.17
CA ALA A 336 33.80 -7.26 94.46
C ALA A 336 34.33 -6.24 95.45
#